data_cf4d5259e34655605161ae7ab76b6819
#
_entry.id   cf4d5259e34655605161ae7ab76b6819
#
_cell.length_a   1.000
_cell.length_b   1.000
_cell.length_c   1.000
_cell.angle_alpha   90.00
_cell.angle_beta   90.00
_cell.angle_gamma   90.00
#
_symmetry.space_group_name_H-M   'P 1'
#
loop_
_entity.id
_entity.type
_entity.pdbx_description
1 polymer ?
#
loop_
_entity_poly.entity_id
_entity_poly.type
_entity_poly.pdbx_seq_one_letter_code
_entity_poly.pdbx_strand_id
1 'polypeptide(L)'
;MLQPVPRLLKDYEIILLGDREFGSVKLAKWLTDKGIKFVLRLKQERYIQSEGQEYQQLHELGLIPGIGFYLTGVNVTKQQGFGKFDVAAYWRRKYRTRSASQGWYLLTNVGSLKLALASFKCRSGIEAMFKDCKTGGYNLENYQACKERLKSLVLLIATAYSCAILRGRQIKRMGVHKYVGRIQESGRTVCRHSSFWIGLYGQFLVTATEFCQNLVAELISIRTNKRPFFQKGIRAMNLILSTL
;
A
#
# COMPACT_ATOMS: atom_id res chain seq x y z
N MET A 1 -9.99 19.85 -8.20
CA MET A 1 -9.49 18.55 -8.72
C MET A 1 -10.15 17.33 -8.05
N LEU A 2 -10.41 17.30 -6.75
CA LEU A 2 -11.04 16.16 -6.04
C LEU A 2 -12.57 16.06 -6.18
N GLN A 3 -13.26 17.12 -6.60
CA GLN A 3 -14.73 17.18 -6.61
C GLN A 3 -15.45 16.05 -7.40
N PRO A 4 -14.96 15.55 -8.55
CA PRO A 4 -15.64 14.45 -9.25
C PRO A 4 -15.45 13.08 -8.57
N VAL A 5 -14.37 12.89 -7.78
CA VAL A 5 -14.03 11.58 -7.20
C VAL A 5 -15.11 11.04 -6.24
N PRO A 6 -15.64 11.82 -5.28
CA PRO A 6 -16.70 11.34 -4.40
C PRO A 6 -17.99 10.93 -5.15
N ARG A 7 -18.28 11.58 -6.26
CA ARG A 7 -19.46 11.22 -7.09
C ARG A 7 -19.27 9.87 -7.79
N LEU A 8 -18.06 9.62 -8.30
CA LEU A 8 -17.71 8.35 -8.97
C LEU A 8 -17.66 7.18 -7.99
N LEU A 9 -17.31 7.43 -6.74
CA LEU A 9 -17.13 6.42 -5.69
C LEU A 9 -18.25 6.46 -4.63
N LYS A 10 -19.45 6.90 -5.00
CA LYS A 10 -20.59 7.08 -4.07
C LYS A 10 -20.99 5.82 -3.31
N ASP A 11 -20.78 4.64 -3.93
CA ASP A 11 -21.14 3.34 -3.37
C ASP A 11 -20.02 2.73 -2.49
N TYR A 12 -18.93 3.49 -2.26
CA TYR A 12 -17.78 3.06 -1.48
C TYR A 12 -17.57 3.97 -0.27
N GLU A 13 -17.11 3.37 0.84
CA GLU A 13 -16.58 4.15 1.96
C GLU A 13 -15.18 4.68 1.60
N ILE A 14 -15.07 5.99 1.45
CA ILE A 14 -13.84 6.65 1.03
C ILE A 14 -13.07 7.12 2.25
N ILE A 15 -11.79 6.75 2.34
CA ILE A 15 -10.82 7.35 3.28
C ILE A 15 -9.72 8.02 2.45
N LEU A 16 -9.67 9.35 2.47
CA LEU A 16 -8.64 10.10 1.76
C LEU A 16 -7.35 10.13 2.57
N LEU A 17 -6.26 9.74 1.93
CA LEU A 17 -4.93 9.74 2.54
C LEU A 17 -4.06 10.85 1.93
N GLY A 18 -3.41 11.64 2.77
CA GLY A 18 -2.53 12.71 2.32
C GLY A 18 -1.20 12.73 3.06
N ASP A 19 -0.12 13.03 2.34
CA ASP A 19 1.19 13.28 2.93
C ASP A 19 1.31 14.71 3.47
N ARG A 20 2.47 15.07 3.99
CA ARG A 20 2.78 16.37 4.61
C ARG A 20 2.43 17.57 3.72
N GLU A 21 2.57 17.45 2.42
CA GLU A 21 2.21 18.50 1.44
C GLU A 21 0.70 18.73 1.38
N PHE A 22 -0.09 17.69 1.66
CA PHE A 22 -1.56 17.72 1.66
C PHE A 22 -2.15 17.94 3.07
N GLY A 23 -1.31 18.11 4.10
CA GLY A 23 -1.71 18.33 5.49
C GLY A 23 -2.35 19.72 5.71
N SER A 24 -3.43 20.01 5.00
CA SER A 24 -4.16 21.29 5.04
C SER A 24 -5.43 21.16 5.86
N VAL A 25 -5.59 22.07 6.84
CA VAL A 25 -6.81 22.17 7.67
C VAL A 25 -8.01 22.58 6.80
N LYS A 26 -7.81 23.39 5.76
CA LYS A 26 -8.85 23.74 4.77
C LYS A 26 -9.37 22.52 4.05
N LEU A 27 -8.45 21.61 3.65
CA LEU A 27 -8.83 20.36 3.02
C LEU A 27 -9.59 19.46 4.00
N ALA A 28 -9.13 19.36 5.25
CA ALA A 28 -9.79 18.58 6.29
C ALA A 28 -11.23 19.06 6.54
N LYS A 29 -11.43 20.39 6.65
CA LYS A 29 -12.76 20.98 6.78
C LYS A 29 -13.66 20.63 5.60
N TRP A 30 -13.18 20.82 4.37
CA TRP A 30 -13.94 20.51 3.18
C TRP A 30 -14.33 19.01 3.11
N LEU A 31 -13.43 18.11 3.51
CA LEU A 31 -13.70 16.67 3.59
C LEU A 31 -14.75 16.35 4.65
N THR A 32 -14.65 16.97 5.82
CA THR A 32 -15.66 16.84 6.90
C THR A 32 -17.03 17.31 6.43
N ASP A 33 -17.11 18.49 5.80
CA ASP A 33 -18.34 19.06 5.27
C ASP A 33 -18.99 18.16 4.18
N LYS A 34 -18.19 17.33 3.51
CA LYS A 34 -18.63 16.33 2.52
C LYS A 34 -18.87 14.92 3.11
N GLY A 35 -18.72 14.73 4.41
CA GLY A 35 -18.85 13.42 5.04
C GLY A 35 -17.78 12.40 4.64
N ILE A 36 -16.64 12.85 4.10
CA ILE A 36 -15.56 11.97 3.64
C ILE A 36 -14.57 11.76 4.79
N LYS A 37 -14.24 10.51 5.06
CA LYS A 37 -13.18 10.17 6.02
C LYS A 37 -11.80 10.50 5.46
N PHE A 38 -10.88 10.89 6.33
CA PHE A 38 -9.54 11.24 5.90
C PHE A 38 -8.49 10.96 6.97
N VAL A 39 -7.23 10.80 6.50
CA VAL A 39 -6.02 10.77 7.32
C VAL A 39 -4.94 11.55 6.60
N LEU A 40 -4.65 12.75 7.09
CA LEU A 40 -3.70 13.69 6.50
C LEU A 40 -2.50 13.87 7.41
N ARG A 41 -1.29 13.68 6.90
CA ARG A 41 -0.08 13.86 7.69
C ARG A 41 0.21 15.34 7.90
N LEU A 42 0.40 15.74 9.15
CA LEU A 42 0.78 17.09 9.54
C LEU A 42 2.30 17.23 9.63
N LYS A 43 2.77 18.46 9.46
CA LYS A 43 4.13 18.86 9.85
C LYS A 43 4.18 19.01 11.37
N GLN A 44 5.31 18.67 11.97
CA GLN A 44 5.48 18.68 13.44
C GLN A 44 5.45 20.09 14.05
N GLU A 45 5.66 21.11 13.24
CA GLU A 45 5.62 22.53 13.64
C GLU A 45 4.17 23.09 13.63
N ARG A 46 3.16 22.28 13.31
CA ARG A 46 1.75 22.73 13.38
C ARG A 46 1.32 22.94 14.82
N TYR A 47 0.58 24.03 15.02
CA TYR A 47 -0.02 24.34 16.31
C TYR A 47 -1.32 23.57 16.51
N ILE A 48 -1.50 23.07 17.73
CA ILE A 48 -2.77 22.53 18.22
C ILE A 48 -3.14 23.17 19.54
N GLN A 49 -4.43 23.14 19.85
CA GLN A 49 -4.98 23.58 21.11
C GLN A 49 -6.04 22.59 21.58
N SER A 50 -5.81 21.96 22.72
CA SER A 50 -6.84 21.22 23.45
C SER A 50 -7.70 22.19 24.26
N GLU A 51 -8.88 21.74 24.64
CA GLU A 51 -9.82 22.56 25.41
C GLU A 51 -9.20 23.02 26.76
N GLY A 52 -9.24 24.32 27.03
CA GLY A 52 -8.66 24.89 28.25
C GLY A 52 -7.13 24.98 28.26
N GLN A 53 -6.44 24.67 27.17
CA GLN A 53 -4.99 24.76 27.08
C GLN A 53 -4.54 25.84 26.09
N GLU A 54 -3.29 26.29 26.22
CA GLU A 54 -2.65 27.16 25.25
C GLU A 54 -2.27 26.43 23.96
N TYR A 55 -2.02 27.21 22.91
CA TYR A 55 -1.52 26.68 21.66
C TYR A 55 -0.09 26.18 21.82
N GLN A 56 0.14 24.90 21.51
CA GLN A 56 1.46 24.27 21.48
C GLN A 56 1.72 23.61 20.12
N GLN A 57 2.97 23.42 19.76
CA GLN A 57 3.33 22.74 18.54
C GLN A 57 3.26 21.22 18.73
N LEU A 58 2.97 20.48 17.65
CA LEU A 58 2.83 19.02 17.72
C LEU A 58 4.08 18.31 18.26
N HIS A 59 5.28 18.83 17.98
CA HIS A 59 6.52 18.22 18.49
C HIS A 59 6.70 18.42 20.02
N GLU A 60 6.07 19.44 20.61
CA GLU A 60 6.08 19.72 22.06
C GLU A 60 5.21 18.73 22.85
N LEU A 61 4.38 17.93 22.19
CA LEU A 61 3.52 16.91 22.83
C LEU A 61 4.29 15.73 23.42
N GLY A 62 5.62 15.70 23.34
CA GLY A 62 6.44 14.66 23.97
C GLY A 62 6.29 13.27 23.34
N LEU A 63 5.96 13.17 22.05
CA LEU A 63 5.88 11.89 21.36
C LEU A 63 7.26 11.22 21.31
N ILE A 64 7.37 10.03 21.84
CA ILE A 64 8.61 9.26 21.90
C ILE A 64 8.48 7.90 21.17
N PRO A 65 9.58 7.27 20.76
CA PRO A 65 9.56 5.98 20.07
C PRO A 65 8.84 4.87 20.88
N GLY A 66 7.85 4.26 20.26
CA GLY A 66 7.03 3.20 20.86
C GLY A 66 5.70 3.68 21.41
N ILE A 67 5.50 4.99 21.52
CA ILE A 67 4.26 5.59 22.04
C ILE A 67 3.36 6.05 20.89
N GLY A 68 2.06 6.01 21.13
CA GLY A 68 1.04 6.61 20.28
C GLY A 68 -0.11 7.08 21.12
N PHE A 69 -0.75 8.19 20.71
CA PHE A 69 -1.91 8.75 21.38
C PHE A 69 -2.92 9.27 20.34
N TYR A 70 -4.14 9.51 20.82
CA TYR A 70 -5.24 10.03 20.02
C TYR A 70 -5.90 11.17 20.77
N LEU A 71 -5.86 12.36 20.20
CA LEU A 71 -6.49 13.56 20.73
C LEU A 71 -7.78 13.80 19.97
N THR A 72 -8.87 13.99 20.68
CA THR A 72 -10.20 14.26 20.11
C THR A 72 -10.57 15.74 20.25
N GLY A 73 -11.19 16.28 19.21
CA GLY A 73 -11.81 17.60 19.28
C GLY A 73 -10.84 18.76 19.51
N VAL A 74 -9.62 18.70 18.95
CA VAL A 74 -8.61 19.76 19.09
C VAL A 74 -8.71 20.79 17.97
N ASN A 75 -8.42 22.06 18.28
CA ASN A 75 -8.19 23.09 17.26
C ASN A 75 -6.81 22.87 16.64
N VAL A 76 -6.76 22.82 15.31
CA VAL A 76 -5.52 22.66 14.54
C VAL A 76 -5.26 23.93 13.76
N THR A 77 -4.16 24.61 14.02
CA THR A 77 -3.78 25.95 13.56
C THR A 77 -4.36 27.08 14.44
N LYS A 78 -3.60 28.18 14.54
CA LYS A 78 -4.04 29.41 15.26
C LYS A 78 -5.14 30.15 14.49
N GLN A 79 -5.39 29.83 13.21
CA GLN A 79 -6.47 30.43 12.44
C GLN A 79 -7.81 29.86 12.90
N GLN A 80 -8.76 30.71 13.18
CA GLN A 80 -10.12 30.36 13.59
C GLN A 80 -11.00 29.94 12.40
N GLY A 81 -12.12 29.31 12.66
CA GLY A 81 -13.16 29.02 11.68
C GLY A 81 -13.06 27.68 10.98
N PHE A 82 -12.12 26.82 11.34
CA PHE A 82 -12.01 25.48 10.73
C PHE A 82 -12.71 24.36 11.52
N GLY A 83 -13.08 24.63 12.79
CA GLY A 83 -13.68 23.63 13.68
C GLY A 83 -12.64 22.74 14.38
N LYS A 84 -13.15 21.81 15.17
CA LYS A 84 -12.35 20.83 15.93
C LYS A 84 -12.12 19.57 15.09
N PHE A 85 -10.95 18.98 15.22
CA PHE A 85 -10.55 17.75 14.55
C PHE A 85 -9.88 16.79 15.53
N ASP A 86 -9.72 15.54 15.11
CA ASP A 86 -8.92 14.58 15.85
C ASP A 86 -7.48 14.54 15.32
N VAL A 87 -6.54 14.28 16.22
CA VAL A 87 -5.13 14.11 15.88
C VAL A 87 -4.63 12.78 16.43
N ALA A 88 -4.23 11.90 15.54
CA ALA A 88 -3.56 10.65 15.89
C ALA A 88 -2.04 10.84 15.79
N ALA A 89 -1.31 10.47 16.83
CA ALA A 89 0.13 10.53 16.84
C ALA A 89 0.72 9.14 17.11
N TYR A 90 1.79 8.81 16.42
CA TYR A 90 2.48 7.54 16.62
C TYR A 90 3.93 7.63 16.19
N TRP A 91 4.82 7.12 17.06
CA TRP A 91 6.22 6.94 16.73
C TRP A 91 6.59 5.46 16.83
N ARG A 92 6.98 4.88 15.69
CA ARG A 92 7.37 3.46 15.67
C ARG A 92 8.59 3.25 16.55
N ARG A 93 8.55 2.24 17.42
CA ARG A 93 9.70 1.83 18.24
C ARG A 93 10.87 1.43 17.34
N LYS A 94 12.08 1.86 17.73
CA LYS A 94 13.32 1.47 17.07
C LYS A 94 13.49 -0.04 17.24
N TYR A 95 13.67 -0.74 16.13
CA TYR A 95 13.98 -2.16 16.15
C TYR A 95 15.30 -2.38 15.40
N ARG A 96 16.35 -2.79 16.12
CA ARG A 96 17.73 -2.94 15.63
C ARG A 96 18.23 -1.63 14.98
N THR A 97 18.84 -1.67 13.79
CA THR A 97 19.47 -0.53 13.11
C THR A 97 18.52 0.40 12.35
N ARG A 98 17.24 0.05 12.22
CA ARG A 98 16.26 0.84 11.46
C ARG A 98 15.33 1.59 12.41
N SER A 99 15.56 2.89 12.57
CA SER A 99 14.60 3.78 13.25
C SER A 99 13.80 4.57 12.23
N ALA A 100 12.49 4.70 12.44
CA ALA A 100 11.77 5.80 11.84
C ALA A 100 12.33 7.09 12.44
N SER A 101 12.89 7.96 11.61
CA SER A 101 13.56 9.19 12.05
C SER A 101 12.61 10.19 12.74
N GLN A 102 11.31 10.04 12.55
CA GLN A 102 10.29 10.97 13.06
C GLN A 102 8.97 10.26 13.37
N GLY A 103 8.25 10.76 14.38
CA GLY A 103 6.86 10.40 14.65
C GLY A 103 5.91 10.85 13.53
N TRP A 104 4.77 10.21 13.45
CA TRP A 104 3.67 10.64 12.60
C TRP A 104 2.66 11.42 13.41
N TYR A 105 2.24 12.55 12.89
CA TYR A 105 1.11 13.33 13.37
C TYR A 105 0.07 13.36 12.24
N LEU A 106 -1.11 12.83 12.50
CA LEU A 106 -2.14 12.58 11.50
C LEU A 106 -3.41 13.32 11.90
N LEU A 107 -3.84 14.28 11.08
CA LEU A 107 -5.14 14.93 11.17
C LEU A 107 -6.19 13.99 10.61
N THR A 108 -7.26 13.73 11.35
CA THR A 108 -8.20 12.68 10.97
C THR A 108 -9.61 12.89 11.55
N ASN A 109 -10.57 12.16 11.00
CA ASN A 109 -11.95 12.03 11.50
C ASN A 109 -12.41 10.56 11.55
N VAL A 110 -11.48 9.61 11.56
CA VAL A 110 -11.81 8.16 11.54
C VAL A 110 -12.13 7.57 12.91
N GLY A 111 -12.02 8.34 14.00
CA GLY A 111 -12.49 7.98 15.32
C GLY A 111 -11.55 7.09 16.17
N SER A 112 -10.42 6.58 15.64
CA SER A 112 -9.47 5.82 16.46
C SER A 112 -8.04 5.83 15.94
N LEU A 113 -7.08 5.74 16.87
CA LEU A 113 -5.65 5.61 16.54
C LEU A 113 -5.37 4.40 15.65
N LYS A 114 -5.96 3.25 15.99
CA LYS A 114 -5.75 1.98 15.26
C LYS A 114 -6.17 2.12 13.79
N LEU A 115 -7.34 2.70 13.54
CA LEU A 115 -7.88 2.88 12.18
C LEU A 115 -7.05 3.93 11.41
N ALA A 116 -6.71 5.06 12.05
CA ALA A 116 -5.88 6.09 11.43
C ALA A 116 -4.52 5.53 10.98
N LEU A 117 -3.85 4.75 11.83
CA LEU A 117 -2.56 4.14 11.51
C LEU A 117 -2.68 3.05 10.44
N ALA A 118 -3.71 2.22 10.50
CA ALA A 118 -3.96 1.17 9.50
C ALA A 118 -4.20 1.80 8.12
N SER A 119 -5.06 2.81 8.06
CA SER A 119 -5.36 3.55 6.81
C SER A 119 -4.11 4.24 6.28
N PHE A 120 -3.37 4.98 7.12
CA PHE A 120 -2.19 5.71 6.67
C PHE A 120 -1.07 4.80 6.14
N LYS A 121 -0.92 3.59 6.70
CA LYS A 121 0.03 2.59 6.18
C LYS A 121 -0.29 2.16 4.74
N CYS A 122 -1.55 2.18 4.33
CA CYS A 122 -1.93 1.86 2.94
C CYS A 122 -1.34 2.85 1.92
N ARG A 123 -0.97 4.08 2.34
CA ARG A 123 -0.31 5.07 1.48
C ARG A 123 0.98 4.56 0.84
N SER A 124 1.75 3.75 1.56
CA SER A 124 2.99 3.16 1.01
C SER A 124 2.76 2.30 -0.24
N GLY A 125 1.54 1.81 -0.45
CA GLY A 125 1.16 1.09 -1.66
C GLY A 125 1.21 1.94 -2.93
N ILE A 126 0.97 3.26 -2.81
CA ILE A 126 1.05 4.22 -3.94
C ILE A 126 2.50 4.35 -4.42
N GLU A 127 3.46 4.44 -3.50
CA GLU A 127 4.89 4.53 -3.84
C GLU A 127 5.38 3.23 -4.52
N ALA A 128 4.93 2.08 -4.02
CA ALA A 128 5.22 0.79 -4.65
C ALA A 128 4.61 0.70 -6.06
N MET A 129 3.35 1.15 -6.24
CA MET A 129 2.69 1.21 -7.55
C MET A 129 3.46 2.10 -8.53
N PHE A 130 3.85 3.31 -8.12
CA PHE A 130 4.64 4.19 -8.99
C PHE A 130 5.99 3.59 -9.36
N LYS A 131 6.67 2.93 -8.42
CA LYS A 131 7.91 2.21 -8.69
C LYS A 131 7.69 1.09 -9.71
N ASP A 132 6.65 0.28 -9.53
CA ASP A 132 6.31 -0.80 -10.45
C ASP A 132 5.95 -0.25 -11.85
N CYS A 133 5.24 0.88 -11.93
CA CYS A 133 4.88 1.53 -13.18
C CYS A 133 6.09 2.18 -13.89
N LYS A 134 7.08 2.66 -13.15
CA LYS A 134 8.28 3.30 -13.71
C LYS A 134 9.31 2.28 -14.17
N THR A 135 9.85 1.50 -13.25
CA THR A 135 11.01 0.61 -13.49
C THR A 135 10.73 -0.86 -13.27
N GLY A 136 9.60 -1.20 -12.65
CA GLY A 136 9.27 -2.55 -12.22
C GLY A 136 8.49 -3.39 -13.22
N GLY A 137 8.17 -2.86 -14.43
CA GLY A 137 7.45 -3.65 -15.43
C GLY A 137 6.89 -2.86 -16.62
N TYR A 138 6.47 -1.59 -16.45
CA TYR A 138 5.79 -0.84 -17.52
C TYR A 138 6.61 0.29 -18.14
N ASN A 139 7.74 0.67 -17.56
CA ASN A 139 8.70 1.65 -18.12
C ASN A 139 8.10 3.02 -18.52
N LEU A 140 7.10 3.51 -17.77
CA LEU A 140 6.38 4.75 -18.08
C LEU A 140 7.31 5.99 -18.17
N GLU A 141 8.45 5.97 -17.49
CA GLU A 141 9.39 7.08 -17.45
C GLU A 141 10.07 7.31 -18.80
N ASN A 142 10.30 6.25 -19.57
CA ASN A 142 10.98 6.30 -20.86
C ASN A 142 10.02 6.45 -22.05
N TYR A 143 8.70 6.55 -21.79
CA TYR A 143 7.72 6.58 -22.85
C TYR A 143 7.46 8.01 -23.33
N GLN A 144 7.89 8.30 -24.56
CA GLN A 144 7.65 9.58 -25.22
C GLN A 144 6.33 9.52 -26.00
N ALA A 145 5.24 9.96 -25.38
CA ALA A 145 3.93 10.00 -26.01
C ALA A 145 3.27 11.37 -25.89
N CYS A 146 2.41 11.69 -26.85
CA CYS A 146 1.53 12.85 -26.72
C CYS A 146 0.54 12.65 -25.55
N LYS A 147 -0.04 13.74 -25.07
CA LYS A 147 -0.88 13.77 -23.85
C LYS A 147 -2.07 12.80 -23.93
N GLU A 148 -2.69 12.67 -25.07
CA GLU A 148 -3.87 11.80 -25.29
C GLU A 148 -3.46 10.33 -25.23
N ARG A 149 -2.39 9.95 -25.89
CA ARG A 149 -1.82 8.59 -25.84
C ARG A 149 -1.34 8.22 -24.43
N LEU A 150 -0.76 9.18 -23.72
CA LEU A 150 -0.33 8.97 -22.34
C LEU A 150 -1.52 8.67 -21.42
N LYS A 151 -2.66 9.38 -21.57
CA LYS A 151 -3.89 9.08 -20.80
C LYS A 151 -4.39 7.67 -21.05
N SER A 152 -4.48 7.25 -22.32
CA SER A 152 -4.92 5.90 -22.67
C SER A 152 -3.96 4.84 -22.15
N LEU A 153 -2.65 5.08 -22.22
CA LEU A 153 -1.62 4.20 -21.70
C LEU A 153 -1.71 4.06 -20.17
N VAL A 154 -1.89 5.17 -19.44
CA VAL A 154 -2.06 5.14 -17.97
C VAL A 154 -3.28 4.33 -17.57
N LEU A 155 -4.41 4.47 -18.29
CA LEU A 155 -5.60 3.67 -18.04
C LEU A 155 -5.34 2.17 -18.28
N LEU A 156 -4.70 1.84 -19.39
CA LEU A 156 -4.34 0.46 -19.74
C LEU A 156 -3.41 -0.16 -18.67
N ILE A 157 -2.38 0.59 -18.27
CA ILE A 157 -1.44 0.17 -17.22
C ILE A 157 -2.16 0.01 -15.87
N ALA A 158 -3.06 0.92 -15.50
CA ALA A 158 -3.82 0.81 -14.26
C ALA A 158 -4.68 -0.47 -14.24
N THR A 159 -5.30 -0.81 -15.36
CA THR A 159 -6.07 -2.05 -15.51
C THR A 159 -5.16 -3.29 -15.42
N ALA A 160 -4.08 -3.33 -16.18
CA ALA A 160 -3.11 -4.43 -16.17
C ALA A 160 -2.46 -4.63 -14.79
N TYR A 161 -2.11 -3.52 -14.11
CA TYR A 161 -1.58 -3.53 -12.75
C TYR A 161 -2.59 -4.12 -11.75
N SER A 162 -3.85 -3.71 -11.85
CA SER A 162 -4.92 -4.24 -11.00
C SER A 162 -5.13 -5.73 -11.21
N CYS A 163 -5.18 -6.20 -12.45
CA CYS A 163 -5.27 -7.62 -12.79
C CYS A 163 -4.09 -8.42 -12.24
N ALA A 164 -2.86 -7.92 -12.39
CA ALA A 164 -1.66 -8.58 -11.86
C ALA A 164 -1.70 -8.67 -10.32
N ILE A 165 -2.15 -7.61 -9.62
CA ILE A 165 -2.30 -7.64 -8.16
C ILE A 165 -3.35 -8.67 -7.72
N LEU A 166 -4.51 -8.70 -8.37
CA LEU A 166 -5.60 -9.62 -8.01
C LEU A 166 -5.12 -11.08 -8.18
N ARG A 167 -4.51 -11.38 -9.31
CA ARG A 167 -3.91 -12.69 -9.59
C ARG A 167 -2.84 -13.06 -8.56
N GLY A 168 -1.91 -12.16 -8.29
CA GLY A 168 -0.86 -12.40 -7.31
C GLY A 168 -1.38 -12.60 -5.88
N ARG A 169 -2.46 -11.92 -5.49
CA ARG A 169 -3.15 -12.18 -4.23
C ARG A 169 -3.77 -13.56 -4.18
N GLN A 170 -4.37 -14.01 -5.28
CA GLN A 170 -4.96 -15.35 -5.38
C GLN A 170 -3.86 -16.42 -5.29
N ILE A 171 -2.77 -16.29 -6.02
CA ILE A 171 -1.61 -17.20 -5.95
C ILE A 171 -1.06 -17.26 -4.51
N LYS A 172 -0.98 -16.11 -3.81
CA LYS A 172 -0.53 -16.07 -2.41
C LYS A 172 -1.51 -16.77 -1.46
N ARG A 173 -2.83 -16.60 -1.66
CA ARG A 173 -3.85 -17.29 -0.85
C ARG A 173 -3.79 -18.81 -1.00
N MET A 174 -3.48 -19.29 -2.20
CA MET A 174 -3.30 -20.74 -2.46
C MET A 174 -1.96 -21.30 -1.93
N GLY A 175 -1.08 -20.44 -1.38
CA GLY A 175 0.20 -20.85 -0.80
C GLY A 175 1.27 -21.27 -1.82
N VAL A 176 1.00 -21.12 -3.13
CA VAL A 176 1.91 -21.56 -4.22
C VAL A 176 2.87 -20.47 -4.71
N HIS A 177 2.79 -19.26 -4.16
CA HIS A 177 3.67 -18.13 -4.50
C HIS A 177 5.17 -18.42 -4.35
N LYS A 178 5.54 -19.38 -3.50
CA LYS A 178 6.91 -19.83 -3.29
C LYS A 178 7.53 -20.47 -4.56
N TYR A 179 6.72 -20.95 -5.47
CA TYR A 179 7.20 -21.52 -6.75
C TYR A 179 7.43 -20.45 -7.81
N VAL A 180 6.79 -19.27 -7.68
CA VAL A 180 7.00 -18.14 -8.60
C VAL A 180 8.22 -17.33 -8.19
N GLY A 181 8.46 -17.18 -6.88
CA GLY A 181 9.57 -16.42 -6.31
C GLY A 181 10.59 -17.30 -5.62
N ARG A 182 11.66 -16.71 -5.09
CA ARG A 182 12.64 -17.44 -4.27
C ARG A 182 11.96 -18.09 -3.07
N ILE A 183 12.25 -19.36 -2.87
CA ILE A 183 11.55 -20.25 -1.95
C ILE A 183 11.74 -19.80 -0.50
N GLN A 184 12.97 -19.47 -0.12
CA GLN A 184 13.29 -18.95 1.22
C GLN A 184 14.63 -18.22 1.20
N GLU A 185 14.71 -17.09 1.91
CA GLU A 185 15.99 -16.46 2.24
C GLU A 185 16.22 -16.65 3.76
N SER A 186 17.37 -17.15 4.12
CA SER A 186 17.79 -17.27 5.53
C SER A 186 17.60 -15.92 6.23
N GLY A 187 16.87 -15.93 7.35
CA GLY A 187 16.65 -14.75 8.18
C GLY A 187 15.48 -13.84 7.79
N ARG A 188 14.62 -14.20 6.81
CA ARG A 188 13.40 -13.46 6.48
C ARG A 188 12.13 -14.24 6.77
N THR A 189 11.25 -13.62 7.55
CA THR A 189 9.90 -14.14 7.85
C THR A 189 8.84 -13.73 6.83
N VAL A 190 9.13 -12.72 5.99
CA VAL A 190 8.17 -12.13 5.05
C VAL A 190 8.62 -12.40 3.62
N CYS A 191 7.66 -12.83 2.77
CA CYS A 191 7.89 -13.05 1.34
C CYS A 191 8.44 -11.79 0.66
N ARG A 192 9.49 -11.96 -0.14
CA ARG A 192 10.23 -10.86 -0.79
C ARG A 192 9.42 -10.16 -1.87
N HIS A 193 8.56 -10.88 -2.56
CA HIS A 193 7.88 -10.37 -3.76
C HIS A 193 6.51 -9.79 -3.45
N SER A 194 6.20 -8.64 -4.06
CA SER A 194 4.89 -8.00 -4.03
C SER A 194 3.82 -8.90 -4.68
N SER A 195 2.54 -8.62 -4.43
CA SER A 195 1.47 -9.33 -5.14
C SER A 195 1.47 -9.01 -6.62
N PHE A 196 1.84 -7.78 -7.00
CA PHE A 196 2.03 -7.39 -8.39
C PHE A 196 3.08 -8.28 -9.08
N TRP A 197 4.27 -8.40 -8.48
CA TRP A 197 5.35 -9.21 -9.04
C TRP A 197 4.96 -10.69 -9.21
N ILE A 198 4.34 -11.27 -8.17
CA ILE A 198 3.86 -12.66 -8.23
C ILE A 198 2.81 -12.87 -9.32
N GLY A 199 1.89 -11.92 -9.51
CA GLY A 199 0.87 -12.01 -10.54
C GLY A 199 1.42 -11.82 -11.95
N LEU A 200 2.41 -10.93 -12.11
CA LEU A 200 3.05 -10.69 -13.41
C LEU A 200 3.90 -11.89 -13.86
N TYR A 201 4.73 -12.40 -12.97
CA TYR A 201 5.68 -13.47 -13.30
C TYR A 201 5.12 -14.89 -13.13
N GLY A 202 3.99 -15.05 -12.44
CA GLY A 202 3.32 -16.36 -12.32
C GLY A 202 2.92 -16.93 -13.68
N GLN A 203 2.52 -16.09 -14.61
CA GLN A 203 2.19 -16.50 -15.97
C GLN A 203 3.40 -17.08 -16.73
N PHE A 204 4.56 -16.44 -16.61
CA PHE A 204 5.77 -16.93 -17.28
C PHE A 204 6.18 -18.31 -16.78
N LEU A 205 6.00 -18.59 -15.48
CA LEU A 205 6.26 -19.93 -14.95
C LEU A 205 5.36 -20.98 -15.61
N VAL A 206 4.08 -20.69 -15.79
CA VAL A 206 3.11 -21.62 -16.41
C VAL A 206 3.44 -21.85 -17.89
N THR A 207 3.68 -20.78 -18.64
CA THR A 207 4.06 -20.86 -20.05
C THR A 207 5.35 -21.68 -20.24
N ALA A 208 6.35 -21.47 -19.37
CA ALA A 208 7.58 -22.26 -19.40
C ALA A 208 7.31 -23.75 -19.10
N THR A 209 6.30 -24.07 -18.29
CA THR A 209 5.96 -25.46 -17.98
C THR A 209 5.32 -26.16 -19.16
N GLU A 210 4.39 -25.52 -19.85
CA GLU A 210 3.78 -26.07 -21.05
C GLU A 210 4.86 -26.41 -22.09
N PHE A 211 5.82 -25.53 -22.27
CA PHE A 211 6.96 -25.74 -23.16
C PHE A 211 7.87 -26.89 -22.69
N CYS A 212 8.07 -27.06 -21.39
CA CYS A 212 8.97 -28.06 -20.81
C CYS A 212 8.25 -29.33 -20.34
N GLN A 213 6.99 -29.54 -20.67
CA GLN A 213 6.17 -30.64 -20.15
C GLN A 213 6.81 -32.01 -20.37
N ASN A 214 7.38 -32.28 -21.55
CA ASN A 214 8.06 -33.51 -21.86
C ASN A 214 9.34 -33.73 -21.03
N LEU A 215 10.14 -32.65 -20.85
CA LEU A 215 11.35 -32.70 -20.01
C LEU A 215 11.02 -32.94 -18.53
N VAL A 216 9.91 -32.42 -18.05
CA VAL A 216 9.44 -32.68 -16.68
C VAL A 216 9.00 -34.14 -16.53
N ALA A 217 8.32 -34.70 -17.52
CA ALA A 217 7.94 -36.12 -17.52
C ALA A 217 9.18 -37.03 -17.48
N GLU A 218 10.20 -36.74 -18.29
CA GLU A 218 11.49 -37.44 -18.25
C GLU A 218 12.18 -37.33 -16.89
N LEU A 219 12.27 -36.13 -16.30
CA LEU A 219 12.85 -35.94 -14.98
C LEU A 219 12.13 -36.73 -13.88
N ILE A 220 10.81 -36.88 -13.98
CA ILE A 220 10.01 -37.70 -13.06
C ILE A 220 10.35 -39.20 -13.24
N SER A 221 10.64 -39.66 -14.45
CA SER A 221 11.00 -41.06 -14.72
C SER A 221 12.41 -41.39 -14.24
N ILE A 222 13.38 -40.51 -14.41
CA ILE A 222 14.79 -40.73 -14.10
C ILE A 222 15.07 -40.75 -12.60
N ARG A 223 14.37 -39.94 -11.80
CA ARG A 223 14.63 -39.78 -10.34
C ARG A 223 13.39 -40.10 -9.51
N THR A 224 13.15 -41.37 -9.30
CA THR A 224 12.00 -41.86 -8.51
C THR A 224 11.94 -41.32 -7.08
N ASN A 225 13.08 -41.15 -6.41
CA ASN A 225 13.16 -40.57 -5.06
C ASN A 225 12.75 -39.11 -5.00
N LYS A 226 12.83 -38.37 -6.11
CA LYS A 226 12.40 -36.96 -6.20
C LYS A 226 11.00 -36.76 -6.77
N ARG A 227 10.35 -37.82 -7.19
CA ARG A 227 8.99 -37.81 -7.75
C ARG A 227 7.97 -37.00 -6.94
N PRO A 228 7.92 -37.09 -5.59
CA PRO A 228 6.98 -36.28 -4.80
C PRO A 228 7.21 -34.77 -4.90
N PHE A 229 8.45 -34.36 -5.10
CA PHE A 229 8.78 -32.94 -5.26
C PHE A 229 8.35 -32.42 -6.63
N PHE A 230 8.57 -33.16 -7.69
CA PHE A 230 8.11 -32.81 -9.04
C PHE A 230 6.59 -32.78 -9.11
N GLN A 231 5.89 -33.75 -8.52
CA GLN A 231 4.42 -33.76 -8.47
C GLN A 231 3.86 -32.54 -7.71
N LYS A 232 4.48 -32.13 -6.59
CA LYS A 232 4.10 -30.88 -5.90
C LYS A 232 4.32 -29.65 -6.77
N GLY A 233 5.41 -29.61 -7.55
CA GLY A 233 5.68 -28.53 -8.50
C GLY A 233 4.59 -28.43 -9.57
N ILE A 234 4.27 -29.55 -10.24
CA ILE A 234 3.21 -29.61 -11.27
C ILE A 234 1.86 -29.17 -10.69
N ARG A 235 1.50 -29.66 -9.49
CA ARG A 235 0.26 -29.24 -8.83
C ARG A 235 0.22 -27.73 -8.54
N ALA A 236 1.34 -27.16 -8.12
CA ALA A 236 1.43 -25.71 -7.90
C ALA A 236 1.26 -24.93 -9.22
N MET A 237 1.82 -25.41 -10.31
CA MET A 237 1.69 -24.81 -11.63
C MET A 237 0.24 -24.85 -12.14
N ASN A 238 -0.45 -25.97 -11.99
CA ASN A 238 -1.87 -26.08 -12.33
C ASN A 238 -2.74 -25.13 -11.51
N LEU A 239 -2.42 -24.94 -10.22
CA LEU A 239 -3.10 -23.95 -9.38
C LEU A 239 -2.83 -22.52 -9.83
N ILE A 240 -1.61 -22.21 -10.30
CA ILE A 240 -1.29 -20.89 -10.87
C ILE A 240 -2.03 -20.69 -12.19
N LEU A 241 -2.07 -21.72 -13.04
CA LEU A 241 -2.81 -21.68 -14.30
C LEU A 241 -4.31 -21.39 -14.08
N SER A 242 -4.91 -21.97 -13.04
CA SER A 242 -6.33 -21.74 -12.71
C SER A 242 -6.64 -20.30 -12.27
N THR A 243 -5.63 -19.44 -12.09
CA THR A 243 -5.79 -18.02 -11.77
C THR A 243 -5.75 -17.13 -13.03
N LEU A 244 -5.42 -17.70 -14.18
CA LEU A 244 -5.34 -17.01 -15.46
C LEU A 244 -6.70 -16.92 -16.13
#